data_ec0e6b8586723a3f07d65e982b9d6084
#
_entry.id   ec0e6b8586723a3f07d65e982b9d6084
#
_cell.length_a   1.000
_cell.length_b   1.000
_cell.length_c   1.000
_cell.angle_alpha   90.00
_cell.angle_beta   90.00
_cell.angle_gamma   90.00
#
_symmetry.space_group_name_H-M   'P 1'
#
loop_
_entity.id
_entity.type
_entity.pdbx_description
1 polymer ?
#
loop_
_entity_poly.entity_id
_entity_poly.type
_entity_poly.pdbx_seq_one_letter_code
_entity_poly.pdbx_strand_id
1 'polypeptide(L)'
;MVLGGADEPVPAEERGYVQAVRAASSAEEKIAVYAAALGRTMPAVAPLVDALRRAGEGDAQCRHVAERLSERRAANMRLFIADLGSTGGVRTDLRAADLADIVWSMNSPEYFLLLRSRGWGPRRYARFLEDAWCRLLLKNPA
;
A
#
# COMPACT_ATOMS: atom_id res chain seq x y z
N MET A 1 -17.20 -10.87 -11.68
CA MET A 1 -17.05 -10.00 -10.51
C MET A 1 -16.35 -8.72 -10.90
N VAL A 2 -16.87 -7.61 -10.52
CA VAL A 2 -16.29 -6.31 -10.87
C VAL A 2 -15.25 -5.94 -9.83
N LEU A 3 -13.99 -6.15 -10.16
CA LEU A 3 -12.89 -5.76 -9.28
C LEU A 3 -12.58 -4.29 -9.52
N GLY A 4 -12.78 -3.49 -8.56
CA GLY A 4 -12.49 -2.07 -8.66
C GLY A 4 -13.68 -1.21 -8.98
N GLY A 5 -14.86 -1.79 -9.12
CA GLY A 5 -16.09 -1.02 -9.22
C GLY A 5 -16.53 -0.55 -7.84
N ALA A 6 -17.32 0.55 -7.81
CA ALA A 6 -17.89 1.05 -6.58
C ALA A 6 -18.84 0.04 -5.92
N ASP A 7 -19.32 -0.90 -6.72
CA ASP A 7 -20.26 -1.91 -6.27
C ASP A 7 -19.61 -3.09 -5.58
N GLU A 8 -18.27 -3.18 -5.65
CA GLU A 8 -17.57 -4.30 -5.09
C GLU A 8 -17.43 -4.13 -3.58
N PRO A 9 -17.86 -5.11 -2.79
CA PRO A 9 -17.70 -5.00 -1.35
C PRO A 9 -16.22 -5.06 -0.98
N VAL A 10 -15.78 -4.11 -0.19
CA VAL A 10 -14.44 -4.12 0.37
C VAL A 10 -14.37 -5.22 1.41
N PRO A 11 -13.38 -6.11 1.38
CA PRO A 11 -13.23 -7.13 2.42
C PRO A 11 -13.21 -6.52 3.82
N ALA A 12 -13.72 -7.27 4.79
CA ALA A 12 -13.86 -6.75 6.14
C ALA A 12 -12.53 -6.29 6.73
N GLU A 13 -11.44 -7.02 6.43
CA GLU A 13 -10.11 -6.67 6.89
C GLU A 13 -9.64 -5.34 6.32
N GLU A 14 -9.89 -5.10 5.03
CA GLU A 14 -9.52 -3.85 4.38
C GLU A 14 -10.30 -2.69 4.93
N ARG A 15 -11.61 -2.88 5.18
CA ARG A 15 -12.42 -1.83 5.79
C ARG A 15 -11.93 -1.51 7.19
N GLY A 16 -11.57 -2.54 7.96
CA GLY A 16 -11.08 -2.36 9.32
C GLY A 16 -9.82 -1.53 9.38
N TYR A 17 -8.83 -1.82 8.53
CA TYR A 17 -7.59 -1.06 8.57
C TYR A 17 -7.77 0.36 8.01
N VAL A 18 -8.59 0.55 7.00
CA VAL A 18 -8.85 1.89 6.46
C VAL A 18 -9.45 2.79 7.53
N GLN A 19 -10.44 2.28 8.28
CA GLN A 19 -11.03 3.02 9.38
C GLN A 19 -10.01 3.31 10.48
N ALA A 20 -9.18 2.33 10.81
CA ALA A 20 -8.15 2.50 11.84
C ALA A 20 -7.10 3.54 11.41
N VAL A 21 -6.69 3.56 10.14
CA VAL A 21 -5.80 4.57 9.61
C VAL A 21 -6.43 5.96 9.75
N ARG A 22 -7.67 6.09 9.32
CA ARG A 22 -8.38 7.39 9.39
C ARG A 22 -8.56 7.86 10.82
N ALA A 23 -8.81 6.94 11.75
CA ALA A 23 -9.04 7.27 13.15
C ALA A 23 -7.76 7.60 13.92
N ALA A 24 -6.60 7.15 13.45
CA ALA A 24 -5.34 7.43 14.11
C ALA A 24 -5.06 8.93 14.09
N SER A 25 -4.48 9.45 15.19
CA SER A 25 -4.37 10.89 15.39
C SER A 25 -3.08 11.49 14.84
N SER A 26 -2.05 10.71 14.61
CA SER A 26 -0.78 11.20 14.09
C SER A 26 -0.39 10.51 12.79
N ALA A 27 0.47 11.16 12.01
CA ALA A 27 0.97 10.56 10.78
C ALA A 27 1.74 9.27 11.08
N GLU A 28 2.52 9.24 12.14
CA GLU A 28 3.28 8.06 12.56
C GLU A 28 2.35 6.88 12.87
N GLU A 29 1.26 7.14 13.60
CA GLU A 29 0.28 6.10 13.91
C GLU A 29 -0.42 5.58 12.65
N LYS A 30 -0.78 6.47 11.73
CA LYS A 30 -1.40 6.08 10.45
C LYS A 30 -0.47 5.18 9.66
N ILE A 31 0.80 5.52 9.59
CA ILE A 31 1.81 4.70 8.91
C ILE A 31 1.95 3.33 9.59
N ALA A 32 2.02 3.31 10.92
CA ALA A 32 2.15 2.07 11.68
C ALA A 32 0.97 1.13 11.42
N VAL A 33 -0.24 1.66 11.44
CA VAL A 33 -1.45 0.87 11.20
C VAL A 33 -1.45 0.28 9.79
N TYR A 34 -1.11 1.09 8.80
CA TYR A 34 -1.11 0.63 7.42
C TYR A 34 -0.01 -0.40 7.16
N ALA A 35 1.19 -0.15 7.65
CA ALA A 35 2.31 -1.09 7.50
C ALA A 35 1.98 -2.44 8.14
N ALA A 36 1.39 -2.44 9.34
CA ALA A 36 0.99 -3.67 10.01
C ALA A 36 -0.07 -4.43 9.22
N ALA A 37 -1.02 -3.72 8.61
CA ALA A 37 -2.05 -4.34 7.76
C ALA A 37 -1.42 -5.03 6.56
N LEU A 38 -0.44 -4.41 5.91
CA LEU A 38 0.28 -5.02 4.79
C LEU A 38 1.03 -6.28 5.21
N GLY A 39 1.65 -6.27 6.38
CA GLY A 39 2.31 -7.46 6.91
C GLY A 39 1.34 -8.63 7.09
N ARG A 40 0.11 -8.34 7.52
CA ARG A 40 -0.91 -9.37 7.69
C ARG A 40 -1.48 -9.89 6.37
N THR A 41 -1.61 -9.03 5.37
CA THR A 41 -2.34 -9.38 4.14
C THR A 41 -1.43 -9.86 3.01
N MET A 42 -0.22 -9.34 2.90
CA MET A 42 0.68 -9.65 1.78
C MET A 42 1.01 -11.13 1.61
N PRO A 43 1.21 -11.93 2.67
CA PRO A 43 1.53 -13.34 2.45
C PRO A 43 0.48 -14.08 1.62
N ALA A 44 -0.80 -13.74 1.76
CA ALA A 44 -1.88 -14.37 1.00
C ALA A 44 -2.14 -13.65 -0.32
N VAL A 45 -2.09 -12.31 -0.32
CA VAL A 45 -2.50 -11.50 -1.48
C VAL A 45 -1.41 -11.41 -2.55
N ALA A 46 -0.15 -11.26 -2.14
CA ALA A 46 0.92 -11.01 -3.10
C ALA A 46 1.10 -12.14 -4.13
N PRO A 47 1.10 -13.43 -3.74
CA PRO A 47 1.20 -14.49 -4.73
C PRO A 47 0.04 -14.52 -5.72
N LEU A 48 -1.17 -14.20 -5.26
CA LEU A 48 -2.35 -14.20 -6.13
C LEU A 48 -2.29 -13.08 -7.15
N VAL A 49 -1.94 -11.87 -6.73
CA VAL A 49 -1.83 -10.74 -7.65
C VAL A 49 -0.67 -10.93 -8.62
N ASP A 50 0.45 -11.48 -8.14
CA ASP A 50 1.58 -11.79 -9.01
C ASP A 50 1.23 -12.84 -10.06
N ALA A 51 0.48 -13.88 -9.68
CA ALA A 51 0.01 -14.88 -10.62
C ALA A 51 -0.89 -14.26 -11.69
N LEU A 52 -1.77 -13.34 -11.30
CA LEU A 52 -2.63 -12.62 -12.23
C LEU A 52 -1.80 -11.77 -13.20
N ARG A 53 -0.78 -11.09 -12.72
CA ARG A 53 0.12 -10.29 -13.55
C ARG A 53 0.84 -11.15 -14.58
N ARG A 54 1.34 -12.32 -14.16
CA ARG A 54 2.01 -13.26 -15.06
C ARG A 54 1.06 -13.82 -16.10
N ALA A 55 -0.15 -14.16 -15.70
CA ALA A 55 -1.17 -14.65 -16.63
C ALA A 55 -1.50 -13.59 -17.68
N GLY A 56 -1.37 -12.31 -17.32
CA GLY A 56 -1.59 -11.19 -18.24
C GLY A 56 -0.60 -11.12 -19.40
N GLU A 57 0.53 -11.79 -19.30
CA GLU A 57 1.50 -11.83 -20.41
C GLU A 57 0.93 -12.56 -21.63
N GLY A 58 0.05 -13.55 -21.41
CA GLY A 58 -0.59 -14.30 -22.49
C GLY A 58 -2.09 -14.17 -22.58
N ASP A 59 -2.71 -13.37 -21.73
CA ASP A 59 -4.16 -13.21 -21.63
C ASP A 59 -4.52 -11.76 -21.41
N ALA A 60 -5.16 -11.15 -22.42
CA ALA A 60 -5.52 -9.72 -22.37
C ALA A 60 -6.48 -9.39 -21.22
N GLN A 61 -7.38 -10.29 -20.89
CA GLN A 61 -8.35 -10.08 -19.82
C GLN A 61 -7.65 -10.06 -18.45
N CYS A 62 -6.75 -10.99 -18.22
CA CYS A 62 -5.95 -10.99 -16.99
C CYS A 62 -5.06 -9.75 -16.88
N ARG A 63 -4.46 -9.35 -17.99
CA ARG A 63 -3.64 -8.12 -18.02
C ARG A 63 -4.47 -6.91 -17.66
N HIS A 64 -5.67 -6.80 -18.21
CA HIS A 64 -6.56 -5.68 -17.93
C HIS A 64 -6.94 -5.61 -16.43
N VAL A 65 -7.25 -6.76 -15.84
CA VAL A 65 -7.58 -6.81 -14.42
C VAL A 65 -6.37 -6.42 -13.56
N ALA A 66 -5.20 -6.92 -13.90
CA ALA A 66 -3.96 -6.60 -13.17
C ALA A 66 -3.67 -5.08 -13.23
N GLU A 67 -3.83 -4.48 -14.42
CA GLU A 67 -3.62 -3.04 -14.59
C GLU A 67 -4.60 -2.23 -13.75
N ARG A 68 -5.86 -2.63 -13.71
CA ARG A 68 -6.89 -1.94 -12.91
C ARG A 68 -6.61 -2.04 -11.41
N LEU A 69 -6.15 -3.19 -10.93
CA LEU A 69 -5.75 -3.33 -9.53
C LEU A 69 -4.60 -2.39 -9.20
N SER A 70 -3.62 -2.30 -10.08
CA SER A 70 -2.47 -1.40 -9.91
C SER A 70 -2.89 0.07 -9.88
N GLU A 71 -3.77 0.47 -10.79
CA GLU A 71 -4.29 1.84 -10.85
C GLU A 71 -5.12 2.18 -9.62
N ARG A 72 -5.94 1.25 -9.17
CA ARG A 72 -6.74 1.44 -7.95
C ARG A 72 -5.84 1.63 -6.73
N ARG A 73 -4.78 0.83 -6.64
CA ARG A 73 -3.82 0.95 -5.56
C ARG A 73 -3.11 2.32 -5.61
N ALA A 74 -2.75 2.78 -6.82
CA ALA A 74 -2.14 4.10 -6.98
C ALA A 74 -3.09 5.22 -6.51
N ALA A 75 -4.36 5.14 -6.87
CA ALA A 75 -5.36 6.11 -6.43
C ALA A 75 -5.51 6.11 -4.91
N ASN A 76 -5.52 4.92 -4.30
CA ASN A 76 -5.61 4.80 -2.84
C ASN A 76 -4.38 5.39 -2.14
N MET A 77 -3.21 5.30 -2.75
CA MET A 77 -2.01 5.89 -2.16
C MET A 77 -2.03 7.41 -2.20
N ARG A 78 -2.63 8.00 -3.23
CA ARG A 78 -2.85 9.45 -3.23
C ARG A 78 -3.76 9.88 -2.07
N LEU A 79 -4.80 9.10 -1.79
CA LEU A 79 -5.68 9.37 -0.64
C LEU A 79 -4.95 9.19 0.69
N PHE A 80 -4.11 8.18 0.79
CA PHE A 80 -3.32 7.94 1.99
C PHE A 80 -2.37 9.11 2.26
N ILE A 81 -1.65 9.58 1.25
CA ILE A 81 -0.77 10.74 1.42
C ILE A 81 -1.55 11.99 1.80
N ALA A 82 -2.72 12.21 1.20
CA ALA A 82 -3.57 13.34 1.58
C ALA A 82 -4.02 13.24 3.04
N ASP A 83 -4.38 12.05 3.50
CA ASP A 83 -4.78 11.82 4.88
C ASP A 83 -3.60 12.08 5.84
N LEU A 84 -2.41 11.61 5.50
CA LEU A 84 -1.21 11.94 6.28
C LEU A 84 -0.97 13.46 6.31
N GLY A 85 -1.16 14.11 5.16
CA GLY A 85 -0.97 15.56 5.04
C GLY A 85 -1.87 16.37 5.94
N SER A 86 -3.08 15.86 6.22
CA SER A 86 -4.04 16.54 7.09
C SER A 86 -3.55 16.64 8.54
N THR A 87 -2.58 15.82 8.94
CA THR A 87 -1.99 15.89 10.29
C THR A 87 -0.94 16.98 10.41
N GLY A 88 -0.49 17.55 9.30
CA GLY A 88 0.61 18.52 9.29
C GLY A 88 2.00 17.91 9.39
N GLY A 89 2.11 16.58 9.41
CA GLY A 89 3.39 15.89 9.63
C GLY A 89 4.15 15.50 8.36
N VAL A 90 3.56 15.70 7.18
CA VAL A 90 4.18 15.28 5.92
C VAL A 90 5.16 16.34 5.42
N ARG A 91 6.30 15.90 4.92
CA ARG A 91 7.29 16.79 4.31
C ARG A 91 6.69 17.54 3.11
N THR A 92 7.14 18.75 2.89
CA THR A 92 6.59 19.62 1.83
C THR A 92 7.59 19.94 0.73
N ASP A 93 8.81 19.41 0.82
CA ASP A 93 9.85 19.63 -0.18
C ASP A 93 9.75 18.71 -1.39
N LEU A 94 8.85 17.72 -1.33
CA LEU A 94 8.52 16.85 -2.47
C LEU A 94 7.02 16.95 -2.74
N ARG A 95 6.64 16.73 -4.00
CA ARG A 95 5.24 16.76 -4.37
C ARG A 95 4.50 15.58 -3.77
N ALA A 96 3.24 15.81 -3.39
CA ALA A 96 2.39 14.75 -2.85
C ALA A 96 2.28 13.56 -3.82
N ALA A 97 2.22 13.83 -5.12
CA ALA A 97 2.17 12.78 -6.14
C ALA A 97 3.41 11.87 -6.11
N ASP A 98 4.58 12.46 -5.90
CA ASP A 98 5.82 11.68 -5.82
C ASP A 98 5.86 10.83 -4.56
N LEU A 99 5.40 11.37 -3.44
CA LEU A 99 5.30 10.61 -2.20
C LEU A 99 4.33 9.44 -2.34
N ALA A 100 3.20 9.65 -3.02
CA ALA A 100 2.24 8.58 -3.29
C ALA A 100 2.85 7.48 -4.15
N ASP A 101 3.65 7.83 -5.14
CA ASP A 101 4.32 6.86 -6.00
C ASP A 101 5.36 6.04 -5.24
N ILE A 102 6.07 6.67 -4.30
CA ILE A 102 7.01 5.96 -3.44
C ILE A 102 6.29 4.86 -2.65
N VAL A 103 5.20 5.21 -2.00
CA VAL A 103 4.42 4.23 -1.21
C VAL A 103 3.84 3.16 -2.13
N TRP A 104 3.32 3.55 -3.28
CA TRP A 104 2.76 2.62 -4.27
C TRP A 104 3.78 1.58 -4.73
N SER A 105 5.04 1.96 -4.92
CA SER A 105 6.09 1.02 -5.31
C SER A 105 6.39 0.02 -4.19
N MET A 106 6.43 0.49 -2.94
CA MET A 106 6.83 -0.32 -1.80
C MET A 106 5.72 -1.21 -1.25
N ASN A 107 4.45 -0.86 -1.50
CA ASN A 107 3.32 -1.69 -1.09
C ASN A 107 2.88 -2.66 -2.19
N SER A 108 3.66 -2.80 -3.26
CA SER A 108 3.32 -3.69 -4.36
C SER A 108 3.56 -5.16 -3.98
N PRO A 109 2.80 -6.08 -4.58
CA PRO A 109 3.08 -7.50 -4.44
C PRO A 109 4.50 -7.87 -4.85
N GLU A 110 5.01 -7.26 -5.92
CA GLU A 110 6.36 -7.51 -6.43
C GLU A 110 7.42 -7.16 -5.40
N TYR A 111 7.26 -6.03 -4.72
CA TYR A 111 8.21 -5.58 -3.70
C TYR A 111 8.27 -6.57 -2.53
N PHE A 112 7.11 -6.98 -2.02
CA PHE A 112 7.03 -7.96 -0.95
C PHE A 112 7.66 -9.30 -1.35
N LEU A 113 7.33 -9.80 -2.55
CA LEU A 113 7.86 -11.09 -3.03
C LEU A 113 9.36 -11.04 -3.24
N LEU A 114 9.89 -9.90 -3.69
CA LEU A 114 11.31 -9.71 -3.85
C LEU A 114 12.05 -9.83 -2.51
N LEU A 115 11.55 -9.17 -1.47
CA LEU A 115 12.12 -9.28 -0.13
C LEU A 115 11.96 -10.69 0.43
N ARG A 116 10.79 -11.31 0.20
CA ARG A 116 10.55 -12.68 0.65
C ARG A 116 11.55 -13.66 0.04
N SER A 117 11.95 -13.45 -1.22
CA SER A 117 12.96 -14.28 -1.86
C SER A 117 14.33 -14.16 -1.19
N ARG A 118 14.54 -13.13 -0.41
CA ARG A 118 15.75 -12.93 0.39
C ARG A 118 15.58 -13.34 1.85
N GLY A 119 14.50 -14.05 2.17
CA GLY A 119 14.26 -14.59 3.51
C GLY A 119 13.51 -13.65 4.46
N TRP A 120 12.94 -12.56 3.95
CA TRP A 120 12.17 -11.65 4.79
C TRP A 120 10.78 -12.22 5.07
N GLY A 121 10.41 -12.27 6.36
CA GLY A 121 9.06 -12.61 6.76
C GLY A 121 8.16 -11.37 6.81
N PRO A 122 6.85 -11.57 7.02
CA PRO A 122 5.89 -10.47 7.00
C PRO A 122 6.10 -9.44 8.12
N ARG A 123 6.56 -9.85 9.30
CA ARG A 123 6.83 -8.91 10.39
C ARG A 123 8.01 -8.00 10.08
N ARG A 124 9.06 -8.57 9.49
CA ARG A 124 10.24 -7.79 9.09
C ARG A 124 9.87 -6.79 8.01
N TYR A 125 9.06 -7.22 7.05
CA TYR A 125 8.55 -6.35 6.01
C TYR A 125 7.75 -5.18 6.60
N ALA A 126 6.80 -5.47 7.48
CA ALA A 126 5.96 -4.42 8.10
C ALA A 126 6.79 -3.42 8.90
N ARG A 127 7.73 -3.89 9.71
CA ARG A 127 8.59 -3.00 10.49
C ARG A 127 9.47 -2.14 9.60
N PHE A 128 9.97 -2.71 8.52
CA PHE A 128 10.75 -1.94 7.55
C PHE A 128 9.91 -0.85 6.90
N LEU A 129 8.69 -1.17 6.47
CA LEU A 129 7.81 -0.16 5.86
C LEU A 129 7.51 0.98 6.83
N GLU A 130 7.18 0.65 8.06
CA GLU A 130 6.90 1.68 9.07
C GLU A 130 8.09 2.63 9.23
N ASP A 131 9.28 2.08 9.42
CA ASP A 131 10.49 2.89 9.59
C ASP A 131 10.81 3.69 8.33
N ALA A 132 10.81 3.04 7.17
CA ALA A 132 11.14 3.68 5.90
C ALA A 132 10.17 4.80 5.57
N TRP A 133 8.87 4.56 5.73
CA TRP A 133 7.87 5.57 5.40
C TRP A 133 7.90 6.76 6.38
N CYS A 134 8.17 6.52 7.65
CA CYS A 134 8.36 7.64 8.57
C CYS A 134 9.54 8.50 8.13
N ARG A 135 10.62 7.90 7.68
CA ARG A 135 11.80 8.64 7.22
C ARG A 135 11.59 9.33 5.87
N LEU A 136 10.87 8.67 4.95
CA LEU A 136 10.69 9.17 3.60
C LEU A 136 9.56 10.18 3.46
N LEU A 137 8.51 10.05 4.26
CA LEU A 137 7.29 10.82 4.06
C LEU A 137 7.12 11.98 5.04
N LEU A 138 7.67 11.87 6.24
CA LEU A 138 7.38 12.81 7.30
C LEU A 138 8.44 13.91 7.39
N LYS A 139 8.07 15.03 8.01
CA LYS A 139 9.00 16.08 8.33
C LYS A 139 10.05 15.51 9.28
N ASN A 140 11.29 15.94 9.11
CA ASN A 140 12.32 15.58 10.06
C ASN A 140 11.91 16.09 11.45
N PRO A 141 11.99 15.24 12.47
CA PRO A 141 11.86 15.74 13.83
C PRO A 141 13.00 16.74 14.08
N ALA A 142 12.65 17.85 14.63
CA ALA A 142 13.61 18.91 14.93
C ALA A 142 14.66 18.41 15.93
#